data_eaf2e4300bd7ae01f918f0a4ef3e3cbc
#
_entry.id   eaf2e4300bd7ae01f918f0a4ef3e3cbc
#
_cell.length_a   1.000
_cell.length_b   1.000
_cell.length_c   1.000
_cell.angle_alpha   90.00
_cell.angle_beta   90.00
_cell.angle_gamma   90.00
#
_symmetry.space_group_name_H-M   'P 1'
#
loop_
_entity.id
_entity.type
_entity.pdbx_description
1 polymer ?
#
loop_
_entity_poly.entity_id
_entity_poly.type
_entity_poly.pdbx_seq_one_letter_code
_entity_poly.pdbx_strand_id
1 'polypeptide(L)'
;ALYKSDGTPIEGDVSSEIRLWDNGTRVNAKPGANLMHPGTAETTPAVIKEIKGMDDQGNSYAAASDLMQAKLHYDGNSTFTLMITNTSGSTSNPTPFSPGVWTISYIAGGNLLNPDPLYKEGQLSQNGLTDIAELGNPGMLSAYIRGQTGIFTPLSPVLVVVYNGIKNPVFTLGEKGTGNGLTDSAQRGDATA
;
A
#
# COMPACT_ATOMS: atom_id res chain seq x y z
N ALA A 1 6.79 10.92 2.60
CA ALA A 1 6.04 11.55 3.72
C ALA A 1 4.78 12.22 3.17
N LEU A 2 3.74 12.34 4.00
CA LEU A 2 2.53 13.12 3.65
C LEU A 2 2.64 14.57 4.15
N TYR A 3 3.50 14.81 5.13
CA TYR A 3 3.76 16.12 5.70
C TYR A 3 5.26 16.42 5.70
N LYS A 4 5.59 17.68 5.54
CA LYS A 4 6.93 18.20 5.77
C LYS A 4 7.25 18.20 7.27
N SER A 5 8.50 18.42 7.63
CA SER A 5 8.95 18.48 9.03
C SER A 5 8.30 19.60 9.85
N ASP A 6 7.80 20.64 9.18
CA ASP A 6 7.08 21.77 9.79
C ASP A 6 5.56 21.52 9.92
N GLY A 7 5.08 20.33 9.55
CA GLY A 7 3.67 19.97 9.59
C GLY A 7 2.85 20.43 8.37
N THR A 8 3.47 21.06 7.39
CA THR A 8 2.77 21.47 6.14
C THR A 8 2.49 20.23 5.30
N PRO A 9 1.26 20.04 4.76
CA PRO A 9 0.96 18.98 3.81
C PRO A 9 1.86 19.05 2.57
N ILE A 10 2.24 17.90 2.05
CA ILE A 10 2.93 17.78 0.77
C ILE A 10 1.88 17.68 -0.33
N GLU A 11 1.97 18.53 -1.33
CA GLU A 11 1.06 18.58 -2.46
C GLU A 11 1.82 18.77 -3.77
N GLY A 12 1.17 18.40 -4.87
CA GLY A 12 1.68 18.55 -6.22
C GLY A 12 2.32 17.30 -6.77
N ASP A 13 3.27 17.46 -7.69
CA ASP A 13 3.99 16.36 -8.32
C ASP A 13 5.01 15.75 -7.37
N VAL A 14 4.84 14.47 -7.08
CA VAL A 14 5.74 13.66 -6.24
C VAL A 14 6.40 12.52 -7.04
N SER A 15 6.41 12.60 -8.36
CA SER A 15 6.97 11.56 -9.24
C SER A 15 8.45 11.31 -9.00
N SER A 16 9.20 12.32 -8.53
CA SER A 16 10.61 12.18 -8.15
C SER A 16 10.85 11.21 -6.98
N GLU A 17 9.81 10.89 -6.21
CA GLU A 17 9.89 9.95 -5.10
C GLU A 17 9.66 8.48 -5.53
N ILE A 18 9.27 8.24 -6.78
CA ILE A 18 9.08 6.89 -7.32
C ILE A 18 10.45 6.25 -7.51
N ARG A 19 10.57 4.99 -7.13
CA ARG A 19 11.79 4.19 -7.25
C ARG A 19 11.51 2.89 -7.95
N LEU A 20 12.50 2.38 -8.68
CA LEU A 20 12.48 1.07 -9.31
C LEU A 20 13.34 0.12 -8.48
N TRP A 21 12.81 -1.07 -8.20
CA TRP A 21 13.46 -2.06 -7.35
C TRP A 21 13.54 -3.41 -8.03
N ASP A 22 14.67 -4.07 -7.88
CA ASP A 22 14.82 -5.49 -8.11
C ASP A 22 14.50 -6.24 -6.82
N ASN A 23 13.61 -7.20 -6.89
CA ASN A 23 13.24 -8.01 -5.73
C ASN A 23 14.18 -9.20 -5.48
N GLY A 24 15.15 -9.44 -6.37
CA GLY A 24 16.20 -10.44 -6.23
C GLY A 24 15.77 -11.90 -6.42
N THR A 25 14.58 -12.15 -6.98
CA THR A 25 14.06 -13.53 -7.12
C THR A 25 14.13 -14.08 -8.54
N ARG A 26 14.24 -13.21 -9.54
CA ARG A 26 14.33 -13.55 -10.95
C ARG A 26 15.54 -12.89 -11.61
N VAL A 27 16.15 -13.60 -12.56
CA VAL A 27 17.19 -13.04 -13.39
C VAL A 27 16.62 -11.87 -14.19
N ASN A 28 17.23 -10.71 -14.03
CA ASN A 28 16.81 -9.52 -14.75
C ASN A 28 17.06 -9.67 -16.26
N ALA A 29 16.14 -9.18 -17.04
CA ALA A 29 16.24 -9.19 -18.48
C ALA A 29 16.06 -7.77 -19.05
N LYS A 30 16.52 -7.57 -20.27
CA LYS A 30 16.39 -6.30 -20.95
C LYS A 30 14.91 -5.85 -20.95
N PRO A 31 14.60 -4.64 -20.51
CA PRO A 31 13.24 -4.10 -20.55
C PRO A 31 12.64 -4.17 -21.96
N GLY A 32 11.37 -4.54 -22.05
CA GLY A 32 10.69 -4.74 -23.34
C GLY A 32 11.00 -6.05 -24.04
N ALA A 33 11.82 -6.93 -23.48
CA ALA A 33 12.01 -8.27 -23.99
C ALA A 33 10.70 -9.06 -23.87
N ASN A 34 10.36 -9.84 -24.91
CA ASN A 34 9.19 -10.72 -24.87
C ASN A 34 9.55 -11.97 -24.04
N LEU A 35 9.32 -11.88 -22.75
CA LEU A 35 9.61 -12.93 -21.78
C LEU A 35 8.36 -13.63 -21.35
N MET A 36 8.49 -14.93 -21.10
CA MET A 36 7.45 -15.68 -20.36
C MET A 36 7.51 -15.27 -18.88
N HIS A 37 6.42 -14.76 -18.35
CA HIS A 37 6.30 -14.51 -16.93
C HIS A 37 6.11 -15.82 -16.16
N PRO A 38 6.74 -15.94 -14.99
CA PRO A 38 7.47 -14.92 -14.24
C PRO A 38 8.96 -14.78 -14.58
N GLY A 39 9.45 -15.32 -15.66
CA GLY A 39 10.87 -15.29 -16.04
C GLY A 39 11.70 -16.40 -15.40
N THR A 40 13.01 -16.38 -15.62
CA THR A 40 13.95 -17.38 -15.07
C THR A 40 14.22 -17.09 -13.61
N ALA A 41 14.04 -18.10 -12.75
CA ALA A 41 14.36 -17.97 -11.32
C ALA A 41 15.86 -17.78 -11.12
N GLU A 42 16.25 -16.97 -10.14
CA GLU A 42 17.61 -16.96 -9.64
C GLU A 42 17.95 -18.32 -9.00
N THR A 43 19.16 -18.83 -9.27
CA THR A 43 19.63 -20.05 -8.62
C THR A 43 19.87 -19.87 -7.14
N THR A 44 20.23 -18.65 -6.74
CA THR A 44 20.33 -18.23 -5.34
C THR A 44 19.65 -16.86 -5.26
N PRO A 45 18.57 -16.71 -4.47
CA PRO A 45 17.90 -15.45 -4.33
C PRO A 45 18.88 -14.35 -3.90
N ALA A 46 18.86 -13.24 -4.64
CA ALA A 46 19.62 -12.04 -4.32
C ALA A 46 18.83 -11.12 -3.37
N VAL A 47 19.51 -10.15 -2.80
CA VAL A 47 18.86 -9.14 -1.95
C VAL A 47 18.15 -8.09 -2.78
N ILE A 48 17.14 -7.47 -2.20
CA ILE A 48 16.41 -6.34 -2.81
C ILE A 48 17.38 -5.18 -3.03
N LYS A 49 17.35 -4.62 -4.23
CA LYS A 49 18.25 -3.54 -4.65
C LYS A 49 17.53 -2.48 -5.48
N GLU A 50 17.82 -1.20 -5.23
CA GLU A 50 17.31 -0.13 -6.09
C GLU A 50 18.02 -0.14 -7.43
N ILE A 51 17.25 -0.06 -8.54
CA ILE A 51 17.76 0.10 -9.90
C ILE A 51 17.82 1.59 -10.24
N LYS A 52 19.05 2.12 -10.35
CA LYS A 52 19.33 3.51 -10.70
C LYS A 52 19.79 3.63 -12.15
N GLY A 53 18.89 3.34 -13.07
CA GLY A 53 19.16 3.42 -14.52
C GLY A 53 19.79 2.18 -15.14
N MET A 54 20.46 1.31 -14.37
CA MET A 54 21.07 0.06 -14.85
C MET A 54 21.06 -0.99 -13.74
N ASP A 55 20.82 -2.24 -14.10
CA ASP A 55 20.96 -3.40 -13.21
C ASP A 55 22.38 -4.00 -13.23
N ASP A 56 22.58 -5.05 -12.43
CA ASP A 56 23.87 -5.74 -12.32
C ASP A 56 24.21 -6.58 -13.58
N GLN A 57 23.23 -6.87 -14.41
CA GLN A 57 23.41 -7.56 -15.70
C GLN A 57 23.69 -6.58 -16.85
N GLY A 58 23.73 -5.26 -16.59
CA GLY A 58 23.98 -4.23 -17.58
C GLY A 58 22.76 -3.83 -18.43
N ASN A 59 21.54 -4.22 -18.01
CA ASN A 59 20.34 -3.77 -18.67
C ASN A 59 20.01 -2.33 -18.25
N SER A 60 19.70 -1.48 -19.22
CA SER A 60 19.33 -0.08 -18.97
C SER A 60 17.81 0.05 -18.81
N TYR A 61 17.40 0.90 -17.86
CA TYR A 61 16.01 1.18 -17.54
C TYR A 61 15.72 2.68 -17.66
N ALA A 62 14.51 3.02 -18.10
CA ALA A 62 14.01 4.39 -17.99
C ALA A 62 13.88 4.79 -16.50
N ALA A 63 13.95 6.09 -16.24
CA ALA A 63 13.69 6.57 -14.88
C ALA A 63 12.29 6.16 -14.42
N ALA A 64 12.13 5.80 -13.15
CA ALA A 64 10.83 5.39 -12.62
C ALA A 64 9.75 6.48 -12.81
N SER A 65 10.13 7.75 -12.72
CA SER A 65 9.27 8.91 -12.99
C SER A 65 8.83 9.05 -14.45
N ASP A 66 9.53 8.43 -15.41
CA ASP A 66 9.11 8.41 -16.81
C ASP A 66 8.09 7.30 -17.08
N LEU A 67 8.13 6.24 -16.30
CA LEU A 67 7.21 5.10 -16.39
C LEU A 67 5.89 5.37 -15.66
N MET A 68 5.96 6.15 -14.60
CA MET A 68 4.82 6.41 -13.71
C MET A 68 4.91 7.84 -13.17
N GLN A 69 3.80 8.55 -13.20
CA GLN A 69 3.67 9.84 -12.52
C GLN A 69 2.78 9.71 -11.28
N ALA A 70 3.11 10.47 -10.25
CA ALA A 70 2.37 10.53 -9.01
C ALA A 70 2.10 11.98 -8.62
N LYS A 71 0.84 12.28 -8.30
CA LYS A 71 0.43 13.58 -7.76
C LYS A 71 -0.29 13.37 -6.45
N LEU A 72 0.08 14.16 -5.46
CA LEU A 72 -0.55 14.16 -4.14
C LEU A 72 -1.36 15.44 -3.97
N HIS A 73 -2.58 15.31 -3.51
CA HIS A 73 -3.47 16.42 -3.18
C HIS A 73 -3.92 16.30 -1.74
N TYR A 74 -3.90 17.40 -1.01
CA TYR A 74 -4.42 17.48 0.35
C TYR A 74 -5.87 17.95 0.33
N ASP A 75 -6.79 17.10 0.73
CA ASP A 75 -8.23 17.37 0.71
C ASP A 75 -8.72 18.03 2.03
N GLY A 76 -7.82 18.32 2.94
CA GLY A 76 -8.16 18.80 4.28
C GLY A 76 -8.41 17.66 5.28
N ASN A 77 -8.47 18.00 6.58
CA ASN A 77 -8.76 17.06 7.66
C ASN A 77 -7.89 15.79 7.65
N SER A 78 -6.59 15.93 7.37
CA SER A 78 -5.63 14.83 7.24
C SER A 78 -5.98 13.81 6.15
N THR A 79 -6.79 14.18 5.19
CA THR A 79 -7.13 13.36 4.02
C THR A 79 -6.26 13.76 2.84
N PHE A 80 -5.77 12.76 2.12
CA PHE A 80 -4.95 12.94 0.92
C PHE A 80 -5.48 12.08 -0.21
N THR A 81 -5.46 12.63 -1.42
CA THR A 81 -5.70 11.89 -2.66
C THR A 81 -4.38 11.71 -3.39
N LEU A 82 -3.95 10.45 -3.59
CA LEU A 82 -2.81 10.10 -4.43
C LEU A 82 -3.31 9.66 -5.79
N MET A 83 -2.96 10.41 -6.83
CA MET A 83 -3.22 10.06 -8.22
C MET A 83 -1.97 9.44 -8.84
N ILE A 84 -2.09 8.23 -9.37
CA ILE A 84 -1.01 7.53 -10.07
C ILE A 84 -1.41 7.36 -11.53
N THR A 85 -0.52 7.77 -12.43
CA THR A 85 -0.74 7.71 -13.88
C THR A 85 0.36 6.89 -14.54
N ASN A 86 -0.02 5.90 -15.35
CA ASN A 86 0.92 5.18 -16.19
C ASN A 86 1.32 6.04 -17.39
N THR A 87 2.58 6.41 -17.47
CA THR A 87 3.16 7.20 -18.55
C THR A 87 4.12 6.38 -19.43
N SER A 88 4.30 5.10 -19.11
CA SER A 88 5.26 4.22 -19.80
C SER A 88 5.00 4.04 -21.29
N GLY A 89 3.76 4.26 -21.75
CA GLY A 89 3.39 4.09 -23.16
C GLY A 89 4.16 4.99 -24.14
N SER A 90 4.74 6.08 -23.66
CA SER A 90 5.60 6.98 -24.45
C SER A 90 7.09 6.66 -24.37
N THR A 91 7.46 5.63 -23.59
CA THR A 91 8.85 5.21 -23.38
C THR A 91 9.22 4.02 -24.27
N SER A 92 10.51 3.67 -24.30
CA SER A 92 10.98 2.44 -24.94
C SER A 92 10.56 1.15 -24.21
N ASN A 93 9.91 1.27 -23.05
CA ASN A 93 9.49 0.16 -22.20
C ASN A 93 8.04 0.33 -21.72
N PRO A 94 7.04 0.22 -22.59
CA PRO A 94 5.64 0.25 -22.18
C PRO A 94 5.35 -0.89 -21.19
N THR A 95 4.88 -0.55 -20.01
CA THR A 95 4.63 -1.49 -18.91
C THR A 95 3.23 -1.28 -18.36
N PRO A 96 2.36 -2.31 -18.37
CA PRO A 96 1.05 -2.20 -17.71
C PRO A 96 1.22 -2.13 -16.20
N PHE A 97 0.24 -1.55 -15.50
CA PHE A 97 0.17 -1.66 -14.04
C PHE A 97 -0.42 -3.01 -13.64
N SER A 98 0.18 -3.64 -12.67
CA SER A 98 -0.41 -4.73 -11.90
C SER A 98 -1.14 -4.17 -10.68
N PRO A 99 -1.98 -4.99 -10.00
CA PRO A 99 -2.47 -4.64 -8.67
C PRO A 99 -1.32 -4.26 -7.74
N GLY A 100 -1.55 -3.27 -6.89
CA GLY A 100 -0.57 -2.76 -5.94
C GLY A 100 -1.05 -2.90 -4.49
N VAL A 101 -0.14 -2.67 -3.56
CA VAL A 101 -0.41 -2.59 -2.13
C VAL A 101 0.09 -1.26 -1.61
N TRP A 102 -0.68 -0.63 -0.74
CA TRP A 102 -0.29 0.63 -0.11
C TRP A 102 -0.46 0.54 1.41
N THR A 103 0.29 1.33 2.10
CA THR A 103 0.21 1.47 3.55
C THR A 103 0.68 2.85 3.99
N ILE A 104 0.25 3.26 5.17
CA ILE A 104 0.69 4.50 5.80
C ILE A 104 1.45 4.12 7.07
N SER A 105 2.66 4.67 7.21
CA SER A 105 3.48 4.54 8.41
C SER A 105 3.41 5.84 9.22
N TYR A 106 3.47 5.71 10.52
CA TYR A 106 3.49 6.83 11.44
C TYR A 106 4.88 6.99 12.04
N ILE A 107 5.28 8.25 12.27
CA ILE A 107 6.47 8.56 13.07
C ILE A 107 5.97 9.25 14.35
N ALA A 108 6.31 8.68 15.50
CA ALA A 108 6.03 9.28 16.79
C ALA A 108 7.29 9.21 17.66
N GLY A 109 7.66 10.33 18.28
CA GLY A 109 8.87 10.42 19.10
C GLY A 109 10.16 10.09 18.33
N GLY A 110 10.19 10.36 17.00
CA GLY A 110 11.34 10.04 16.13
C GLY A 110 11.43 8.57 15.69
N ASN A 111 10.52 7.71 16.11
CA ASN A 111 10.49 6.30 15.74
C ASN A 111 9.37 6.03 14.73
N LEU A 112 9.68 5.18 13.75
CA LEU A 112 8.67 4.65 12.84
C LEU A 112 7.79 3.66 13.63
N LEU A 113 6.51 4.00 13.72
CA LEU A 113 5.50 3.10 14.24
C LEU A 113 4.80 2.46 13.07
N ASN A 114 4.51 1.19 13.16
CA ASN A 114 3.82 0.35 12.19
C ASN A 114 3.25 1.06 10.94
N PRO A 115 3.24 0.34 9.81
CA PRO A 115 3.87 -0.97 9.62
C PRO A 115 5.38 -0.85 9.41
N ASP A 116 6.09 -1.92 9.67
CA ASP A 116 7.45 -2.07 9.15
C ASP A 116 7.43 -1.81 7.63
N PRO A 117 8.53 -1.31 7.05
CA PRO A 117 8.63 -1.17 5.60
C PRO A 117 8.26 -2.47 4.91
N LEU A 118 7.51 -2.37 3.79
CA LEU A 118 7.06 -3.54 3.02
C LEU A 118 8.25 -4.38 2.52
N TYR A 119 9.38 -3.74 2.35
CA TYR A 119 10.67 -4.33 1.99
C TYR A 119 11.81 -3.45 2.49
N LYS A 120 13.00 -4.03 2.59
CA LYS A 120 14.24 -3.31 2.94
C LYS A 120 15.32 -3.62 1.91
N GLU A 121 15.98 -2.61 1.42
CA GLU A 121 17.18 -2.77 0.59
C GLU A 121 18.22 -3.60 1.35
N GLY A 122 18.89 -4.51 0.64
CA GLY A 122 19.89 -5.40 1.23
C GLY A 122 19.31 -6.62 1.95
N GLN A 123 18.01 -6.84 1.93
CA GLN A 123 17.36 -8.03 2.49
C GLN A 123 16.69 -8.86 1.38
N LEU A 124 16.45 -10.13 1.67
CA LEU A 124 15.70 -11.01 0.76
C LEU A 124 14.23 -10.60 0.73
N SER A 125 13.57 -10.84 -0.42
CA SER A 125 12.12 -10.69 -0.56
C SER A 125 11.37 -11.60 0.40
N GLN A 126 10.39 -11.02 1.12
CA GLN A 126 9.60 -11.71 2.15
C GLN A 126 8.13 -11.27 2.08
N ASN A 127 7.29 -11.92 2.87
CA ASN A 127 5.92 -11.50 3.18
C ASN A 127 5.00 -11.31 1.96
N GLY A 128 5.22 -12.03 0.86
CA GLY A 128 4.44 -11.94 -0.35
C GLY A 128 4.92 -10.86 -1.34
N LEU A 129 6.09 -10.25 -1.11
CA LEU A 129 6.68 -9.30 -2.06
C LEU A 129 6.98 -9.98 -3.42
N THR A 130 7.43 -11.24 -3.38
CA THR A 130 7.66 -12.05 -4.60
C THR A 130 6.38 -12.23 -5.40
N ASP A 131 5.27 -12.56 -4.73
CA ASP A 131 3.99 -12.81 -5.41
C ASP A 131 3.46 -11.58 -6.13
N ILE A 132 3.57 -10.39 -5.49
CA ILE A 132 3.12 -9.16 -6.14
C ILE A 132 4.05 -8.76 -7.28
N ALA A 133 5.36 -8.91 -7.12
CA ALA A 133 6.34 -8.53 -8.13
C ALA A 133 6.30 -9.45 -9.37
N GLU A 134 6.13 -10.75 -9.18
CA GLU A 134 6.18 -11.74 -10.28
C GLU A 134 4.83 -12.04 -10.90
N LEU A 135 3.76 -12.03 -10.10
CA LEU A 135 2.43 -12.48 -10.50
C LEU A 135 1.37 -11.38 -10.43
N GLY A 136 1.73 -10.20 -9.91
CA GLY A 136 0.75 -9.15 -9.63
C GLY A 136 -0.27 -9.56 -8.55
N ASN A 137 0.05 -10.53 -7.70
CA ASN A 137 -0.85 -11.02 -6.65
C ASN A 137 -0.58 -10.30 -5.33
N PRO A 138 -1.46 -9.38 -4.89
CA PRO A 138 -1.27 -8.60 -3.66
C PRO A 138 -1.68 -9.36 -2.39
N GLY A 139 -2.24 -10.57 -2.48
CA GLY A 139 -2.93 -11.24 -1.38
C GLY A 139 -2.09 -11.43 -0.12
N MET A 140 -0.91 -12.04 -0.25
CA MET A 140 -0.03 -12.31 0.90
C MET A 140 0.55 -11.03 1.49
N LEU A 141 1.01 -10.08 0.65
CA LEU A 141 1.55 -8.81 1.13
C LEU A 141 0.48 -7.97 1.83
N SER A 142 -0.75 -7.95 1.31
CA SER A 142 -1.89 -7.30 1.97
C SER A 142 -2.22 -7.93 3.32
N ALA A 143 -2.17 -9.27 3.42
CA ALA A 143 -2.40 -9.98 4.68
C ALA A 143 -1.31 -9.66 5.72
N TYR A 144 -0.05 -9.61 5.28
CA TYR A 144 1.06 -9.21 6.14
C TYR A 144 0.87 -7.79 6.70
N ILE A 145 0.53 -6.82 5.85
CA ILE A 145 0.28 -5.43 6.27
C ILE A 145 -0.86 -5.36 7.28
N ARG A 146 -1.96 -6.05 7.04
CA ARG A 146 -3.09 -6.12 7.99
C ARG A 146 -2.66 -6.65 9.34
N GLY A 147 -1.80 -7.67 9.37
CA GLY A 147 -1.23 -8.21 10.60
C GLY A 147 -0.35 -7.20 11.36
N GLN A 148 0.40 -6.35 10.64
CA GLN A 148 1.27 -5.34 11.23
C GLN A 148 0.53 -4.12 11.75
N THR A 149 -0.49 -3.67 11.05
CA THR A 149 -1.24 -2.47 11.43
C THR A 149 -2.14 -2.68 12.64
N GLY A 150 -2.42 -3.92 13.02
CA GLY A 150 -3.17 -4.29 14.23
C GLY A 150 -4.59 -3.71 14.33
N ILE A 151 -4.93 -2.75 13.48
CA ILE A 151 -6.22 -2.04 13.48
C ILE A 151 -6.65 -1.85 12.02
N PHE A 152 -6.68 -2.92 11.26
CA PHE A 152 -7.57 -2.94 10.13
C PHE A 152 -8.84 -3.68 10.56
N THR A 153 -9.62 -3.03 11.39
CA THR A 153 -11.05 -3.28 11.39
C THR A 153 -11.57 -2.56 10.14
N PRO A 154 -12.02 -3.28 9.10
CA PRO A 154 -12.91 -2.63 8.15
C PRO A 154 -13.98 -1.94 9.01
N LEU A 155 -14.23 -0.67 8.76
CA LEU A 155 -15.36 -0.01 9.41
C LEU A 155 -16.57 -0.88 9.08
N SER A 156 -17.07 -1.59 10.08
CA SER A 156 -18.37 -2.25 9.96
C SER A 156 -19.39 -1.17 9.65
N PRO A 157 -20.49 -1.49 9.00
CA PRO A 157 -21.56 -0.54 8.80
C PRO A 157 -21.87 0.22 10.10
N VAL A 158 -21.90 1.54 10.05
CA VAL A 158 -22.14 2.39 11.21
C VAL A 158 -23.60 2.77 11.22
N LEU A 159 -24.29 2.42 12.31
CA LEU A 159 -25.63 2.94 12.57
C LEU A 159 -25.51 4.35 13.19
N VAL A 160 -26.01 5.36 12.49
CA VAL A 160 -26.12 6.72 13.02
C VAL A 160 -27.55 6.98 13.45
N VAL A 161 -27.77 7.22 14.73
CA VAL A 161 -29.07 7.53 15.30
C VAL A 161 -29.09 8.97 15.78
N VAL A 162 -29.92 9.80 15.18
CA VAL A 162 -30.17 11.17 15.62
C VAL A 162 -31.45 11.16 16.48
N TYR A 163 -31.34 11.59 17.73
CA TYR A 163 -32.49 11.62 18.64
C TYR A 163 -32.53 12.92 19.43
N ASN A 164 -33.73 13.28 19.82
CA ASN A 164 -33.98 14.46 20.67
C ASN A 164 -34.36 13.98 22.08
N GLY A 165 -33.42 14.09 23.01
CA GLY A 165 -33.63 13.66 24.39
C GLY A 165 -32.33 13.33 25.11
N ILE A 166 -32.42 13.05 26.39
CA ILE A 166 -31.27 12.73 27.27
C ILE A 166 -30.99 11.24 27.39
N LYS A 167 -31.89 10.39 26.89
CA LYS A 167 -31.72 8.94 26.89
C LYS A 167 -31.30 8.44 25.52
N ASN A 168 -30.19 7.68 25.46
CA ASN A 168 -29.77 6.99 24.27
C ASN A 168 -30.83 5.92 23.90
N PRO A 169 -31.43 5.96 22.70
CA PRO A 169 -32.45 5.01 22.30
C PRO A 169 -31.92 3.62 21.94
N VAL A 170 -30.60 3.47 21.77
CA VAL A 170 -29.97 2.24 21.31
C VAL A 170 -29.49 1.37 22.47
N PHE A 171 -28.91 1.97 23.48
CA PHE A 171 -28.42 1.23 24.66
C PHE A 171 -28.47 2.09 25.95
N THR A 172 -28.46 1.43 27.08
CA THR A 172 -28.27 2.06 28.40
C THR A 172 -26.97 1.53 29.00
N LEU A 173 -26.14 2.44 29.50
CA LEU A 173 -24.88 2.07 30.14
C LEU A 173 -25.13 1.21 31.39
N GLY A 174 -24.45 0.07 31.47
CA GLY A 174 -24.59 -0.89 32.57
C GLY A 174 -25.71 -1.92 32.41
N GLU A 175 -26.54 -1.83 31.37
CA GLU A 175 -27.57 -2.83 31.07
C GLU A 175 -27.10 -3.83 30.02
N LYS A 176 -27.72 -5.02 30.05
CA LYS A 176 -27.46 -6.04 28.99
C LYS A 176 -28.07 -5.58 27.66
N GLY A 177 -27.43 -5.96 26.55
CA GLY A 177 -27.96 -5.69 25.22
C GLY A 177 -29.40 -6.21 25.04
N THR A 178 -30.25 -5.38 24.47
CA THR A 178 -31.73 -5.60 24.43
C THR A 178 -32.18 -6.40 23.23
N GLY A 179 -31.26 -7.00 22.43
CA GLY A 179 -31.66 -7.78 21.25
C GLY A 179 -32.15 -6.95 20.06
N ASN A 180 -31.86 -5.66 20.04
CA ASN A 180 -32.25 -4.69 19.00
C ASN A 180 -31.20 -4.58 17.86
N GLY A 181 -30.50 -5.66 17.53
CA GLY A 181 -29.45 -5.68 16.50
C GLY A 181 -28.09 -5.11 16.95
N LEU A 182 -27.98 -4.52 18.15
CA LEU A 182 -26.73 -3.96 18.63
C LEU A 182 -25.61 -5.00 18.74
N THR A 183 -25.95 -6.22 19.20
CA THR A 183 -25.01 -7.34 19.29
C THR A 183 -24.54 -7.79 17.91
N ASP A 184 -25.46 -7.85 16.94
CA ASP A 184 -25.15 -8.26 15.57
C ASP A 184 -24.27 -7.23 14.87
N SER A 185 -24.55 -5.95 15.08
CA SER A 185 -23.68 -4.87 14.57
C SER A 185 -22.29 -4.91 15.21
N ALA A 186 -22.19 -5.12 16.54
CA ALA A 186 -20.92 -5.15 17.26
C ALA A 186 -20.07 -6.38 16.95
N GLN A 187 -20.68 -7.55 16.80
CA GLN A 187 -19.97 -8.83 16.63
C GLN A 187 -19.76 -9.24 15.17
N ARG A 188 -20.70 -8.91 14.30
CA ARG A 188 -20.72 -9.36 12.90
C ARG A 188 -20.67 -8.23 11.90
N GLY A 189 -20.76 -6.98 12.34
CA GLY A 189 -20.88 -5.83 11.46
C GLY A 189 -22.19 -5.78 10.68
N ASP A 190 -23.23 -6.43 11.18
CA ASP A 190 -24.55 -6.43 10.55
C ASP A 190 -25.41 -5.31 11.16
N ALA A 191 -25.59 -4.23 10.41
CA ALA A 191 -26.43 -3.09 10.81
C ALA A 191 -27.88 -3.21 10.33
N THR A 192 -28.26 -4.32 9.70
CA THR A 192 -29.61 -4.55 9.16
C THR A 192 -30.50 -5.41 10.07
N ALA A 193 -29.92 -5.95 11.14
CA ALA A 193 -30.61 -6.82 12.11
C ALA A 193 -31.47 -6.07 13.12
#